data_c5b9c0696cd3b3a00d88e5b80217d397
#
_entry.id   c5b9c0696cd3b3a00d88e5b80217d397
#
_cell.length_a   1.000
_cell.length_b   1.000
_cell.length_c   1.000
_cell.angle_alpha   90.00
_cell.angle_beta   90.00
_cell.angle_gamma   90.00
#
_symmetry.space_group_name_H-M   'P 1'
#
loop_
_entity.id
_entity.type
_entity.pdbx_description
1 polymer ?
#
loop_
_entity_poly.entity_id
_entity_poly.type
_entity_poly.pdbx_seq_one_letter_code
_entity_poly.pdbx_strand_id
1 'polypeptide(L)'
;MRIKFLSFIASFFIVSFVITSCLDEENNIELSKDATIHAFSLDTIGYGKTYKFTIDQLRGEIYNQDSLPVHADTIVDKILIKTLTTVSGIVTMKDKNGEDSIININDSMDFRKPVKIKVWSSEGLAEFNKTKTKDYTITVRIHQFDPDSLNWEHKGTMDPAATEAQKSVRLGDKAFTYNMQGGTLKVSASSDMTTWNTQAVEGINQMPHSLMALNHCLLATVEKKLYVSEDGITWNTSDKIEGSVVTLISQLPIKGQDDILLTYIKEENGKRMMYAAQVSSSDEFSKETSLGETDSRFPVENLSYATFPKGKGFQNIVVGKHQPEITTTVDGKEVPAAVSWGFDGTTWAEIGTTSSTGYCPGFNQPTVVFYNDLLYCWGEKFESIYVSDSEGFAWEKADKKFAFPMHNWFKSSITVSTPAQPEFRGRTNYSVIQDTEKQYIYILFGKEDNVSFKEKVTKKEGDKVTTTTETRTYRHDSEVWSGRLNQLWFDLANAGK
;
A
#
# COMPACT_ATOMS: atom_id res chain seq x y z
N MET A 1 -22.92 -24.08 47.53
CA MET A 1 -21.47 -23.67 47.57
C MET A 1 -21.25 -22.17 47.32
N ARG A 2 -22.23 -21.43 46.79
CA ARG A 2 -22.18 -20.01 46.46
C ARG A 2 -22.06 -19.04 47.63
N ILE A 3 -22.70 -19.34 48.73
CA ILE A 3 -22.67 -18.49 49.96
C ILE A 3 -21.33 -18.61 50.69
N LYS A 4 -20.63 -19.74 50.58
CA LYS A 4 -19.37 -20.00 51.29
C LYS A 4 -18.15 -19.24 50.72
N PHE A 5 -18.15 -18.93 49.45
CA PHE A 5 -17.04 -18.22 48.82
C PHE A 5 -17.11 -16.69 49.09
N LEU A 6 -18.32 -16.14 49.01
CA LEU A 6 -18.54 -14.72 49.35
C LEU A 6 -18.30 -14.44 50.86
N SER A 7 -18.71 -15.39 51.70
CA SER A 7 -18.43 -15.27 53.16
C SER A 7 -16.96 -15.47 53.45
N PHE A 8 -16.19 -16.21 52.67
CA PHE A 8 -14.73 -16.36 52.85
C PHE A 8 -14.01 -15.05 52.47
N ILE A 9 -14.39 -14.38 51.41
CA ILE A 9 -13.85 -13.05 51.06
C ILE A 9 -14.23 -12.01 52.12
N ALA A 10 -15.47 -11.98 52.55
CA ALA A 10 -15.93 -11.09 53.61
C ALA A 10 -15.20 -11.35 54.92
N SER A 11 -14.95 -12.62 55.29
CA SER A 11 -14.19 -12.94 56.49
C SER A 11 -12.70 -12.62 56.37
N PHE A 12 -12.09 -12.70 55.17
CA PHE A 12 -10.69 -12.31 54.99
C PHE A 12 -10.52 -10.78 55.15
N PHE A 13 -11.46 -9.98 54.64
CA PHE A 13 -11.46 -8.54 54.85
C PHE A 13 -11.73 -8.19 56.32
N ILE A 14 -12.66 -8.86 57.00
CA ILE A 14 -12.94 -8.64 58.43
C ILE A 14 -11.72 -9.01 59.29
N VAL A 15 -11.01 -10.10 58.98
CA VAL A 15 -9.79 -10.51 59.70
C VAL A 15 -8.65 -9.51 59.46
N SER A 16 -8.50 -8.95 58.26
CA SER A 16 -7.49 -7.91 57.99
C SER A 16 -7.76 -6.61 58.76
N PHE A 17 -9.03 -6.27 59.03
CA PHE A 17 -9.40 -5.12 59.82
C PHE A 17 -9.28 -5.36 61.31
N VAL A 18 -9.44 -6.58 61.81
CA VAL A 18 -9.36 -6.91 63.25
C VAL A 18 -7.93 -6.90 63.76
N ILE A 19 -6.91 -7.14 62.92
CA ILE A 19 -5.50 -7.16 63.36
C ILE A 19 -4.94 -5.73 63.58
N THR A 20 -5.58 -4.69 63.03
CA THR A 20 -5.19 -3.28 63.22
C THR A 20 -5.96 -2.56 64.32
N SER A 21 -6.89 -3.24 65.01
CA SER A 21 -7.74 -2.64 66.04
C SER A 21 -7.17 -2.84 67.46
N CYS A 22 -5.95 -2.42 67.68
CA CYS A 22 -5.44 -2.17 69.01
C CYS A 22 -4.71 -0.83 69.10
N LEU A 23 -5.48 0.24 68.97
CA LEU A 23 -5.19 1.58 69.44
C LEU A 23 -6.41 2.46 69.26
N ASP A 24 -6.95 2.97 70.34
CA ASP A 24 -8.11 3.85 70.40
C ASP A 24 -8.02 5.01 69.39
N GLU A 25 -8.92 5.00 68.46
CA GLU A 25 -9.60 6.15 67.82
C GLU A 25 -10.66 5.56 66.92
N GLU A 26 -11.90 6.07 66.99
CA GLU A 26 -12.98 5.74 66.06
C GLU A 26 -12.55 6.17 64.63
N ASN A 27 -11.74 5.35 63.96
CA ASN A 27 -11.47 5.50 62.55
C ASN A 27 -12.73 5.07 61.78
N ASN A 28 -13.62 6.02 61.56
CA ASN A 28 -14.66 5.90 60.53
C ASN A 28 -13.93 5.68 59.18
N ILE A 29 -13.76 4.43 58.80
CA ILE A 29 -13.24 4.11 57.46
C ILE A 29 -14.29 4.62 56.46
N GLU A 30 -14.01 5.76 55.84
CA GLU A 30 -14.86 6.34 54.82
C GLU A 30 -14.79 5.47 53.59
N LEU A 31 -15.84 4.72 53.33
CA LEU A 31 -15.94 3.86 52.15
C LEU A 31 -16.14 4.71 50.90
N SER A 32 -15.29 4.48 49.92
CA SER A 32 -15.34 5.19 48.66
C SER A 32 -16.44 4.65 47.73
N LYS A 33 -17.16 5.56 47.06
CA LYS A 33 -18.10 5.25 46.00
C LYS A 33 -17.41 5.08 44.64
N ASP A 34 -16.11 5.31 44.58
CA ASP A 34 -15.35 5.25 43.34
C ASP A 34 -15.18 3.80 42.88
N ALA A 35 -15.77 3.51 41.71
CA ALA A 35 -15.64 2.26 40.98
C ALA A 35 -14.88 2.46 39.64
N THR A 36 -14.02 3.47 39.54
CA THR A 36 -13.29 3.77 38.32
C THR A 36 -11.93 3.09 38.28
N ILE A 37 -11.46 2.84 37.05
CA ILE A 37 -10.10 2.39 36.76
C ILE A 37 -9.21 3.61 36.60
N HIS A 38 -8.17 3.74 37.43
CA HIS A 38 -7.24 4.87 37.38
C HIS A 38 -6.01 4.62 36.51
N ALA A 39 -5.58 3.36 36.37
CA ALA A 39 -4.49 2.99 35.51
C ALA A 39 -4.70 1.58 34.94
N PHE A 40 -4.33 1.41 33.67
CA PHE A 40 -4.34 0.13 32.99
C PHE A 40 -3.14 0.02 32.05
N SER A 41 -2.45 -1.11 32.08
CA SER A 41 -1.45 -1.48 31.08
C SER A 41 -1.36 -3.00 30.95
N LEU A 42 -0.99 -3.46 29.78
CA LEU A 42 -0.58 -4.84 29.54
C LEU A 42 0.94 -4.97 29.66
N ASP A 43 1.42 -6.19 29.82
CA ASP A 43 2.84 -6.48 29.80
C ASP A 43 3.44 -6.22 28.41
N THR A 44 4.76 -6.28 28.30
CA THR A 44 5.47 -5.96 27.07
C THR A 44 5.09 -6.91 25.93
N ILE A 45 4.67 -6.31 24.81
CA ILE A 45 4.30 -7.03 23.59
C ILE A 45 5.54 -7.13 22.71
N GLY A 46 6.46 -8.01 23.05
CA GLY A 46 7.68 -8.23 22.27
C GLY A 46 8.60 -6.99 22.18
N TYR A 47 9.88 -7.18 21.93
CA TYR A 47 10.89 -6.12 21.71
C TYR A 47 10.95 -4.99 22.77
N GLY A 48 10.46 -5.21 23.98
CA GLY A 48 10.49 -4.21 25.05
C GLY A 48 9.54 -3.03 24.86
N LYS A 49 8.65 -3.06 23.86
CA LYS A 49 7.68 -1.98 23.63
C LYS A 49 6.48 -2.08 24.57
N THR A 50 6.14 -0.96 25.21
CA THR A 50 4.89 -0.78 25.95
C THR A 50 3.94 0.11 25.15
N TYR A 51 2.67 -0.25 25.17
CA TYR A 51 1.62 0.54 24.52
C TYR A 51 0.82 1.30 25.55
N LYS A 52 0.51 2.56 25.24
CA LYS A 52 -0.34 3.40 26.10
C LYS A 52 -1.80 3.03 25.87
N PHE A 53 -2.55 2.96 26.97
CA PHE A 53 -3.99 2.74 26.95
C PHE A 53 -4.74 4.00 27.35
N THR A 54 -5.82 4.28 26.66
CA THR A 54 -6.83 5.29 27.00
C THR A 54 -7.90 4.61 27.83
N ILE A 55 -8.30 5.24 28.94
CA ILE A 55 -9.43 4.82 29.77
C ILE A 55 -10.52 5.87 29.58
N ASP A 56 -11.53 5.55 28.80
CA ASP A 56 -12.71 6.38 28.63
C ASP A 56 -13.69 6.12 29.78
N GLN A 57 -13.67 7.02 30.75
CA GLN A 57 -14.51 6.91 31.93
C GLN A 57 -16.00 7.09 31.62
N LEU A 58 -16.34 7.81 30.59
CA LEU A 58 -17.75 8.05 30.24
C LEU A 58 -18.37 6.85 29.54
N ARG A 59 -17.65 6.25 28.59
CA ARG A 59 -18.11 5.10 27.84
C ARG A 59 -17.84 3.76 28.51
N GLY A 60 -16.96 3.73 29.54
CA GLY A 60 -16.50 2.49 30.14
C GLY A 60 -15.66 1.67 29.15
N GLU A 61 -14.80 2.31 28.38
CA GLU A 61 -13.95 1.65 27.40
C GLU A 61 -12.47 1.84 27.72
N ILE A 62 -11.69 0.79 27.51
CA ILE A 62 -10.23 0.82 27.62
C ILE A 62 -9.65 0.30 26.32
N TYR A 63 -8.81 1.08 25.68
CA TYR A 63 -8.18 0.69 24.42
C TYR A 63 -6.79 1.28 24.25
N ASN A 64 -5.92 0.58 23.53
CA ASN A 64 -4.58 1.09 23.19
C ASN A 64 -4.69 2.27 22.22
N GLN A 65 -3.89 3.32 22.45
CA GLN A 65 -3.85 4.52 21.61
C GLN A 65 -3.36 4.17 20.21
N ASP A 66 -2.22 3.50 20.14
CA ASP A 66 -1.65 2.98 18.91
C ASP A 66 -1.98 1.50 18.78
N SER A 67 -2.40 1.06 17.59
CA SER A 67 -2.66 -0.36 17.33
C SER A 67 -1.37 -1.17 17.43
N LEU A 68 -1.50 -2.40 17.91
CA LEU A 68 -0.41 -3.36 17.93
C LEU A 68 -0.01 -3.79 16.52
N PRO A 69 1.22 -4.25 16.29
CA PRO A 69 1.65 -4.78 15.01
C PRO A 69 0.77 -5.93 14.50
N VAL A 70 0.81 -6.15 13.21
CA VAL A 70 0.19 -7.32 12.58
C VAL A 70 0.73 -8.60 13.23
N HIS A 71 -0.12 -9.61 13.37
CA HIS A 71 0.18 -10.88 14.04
C HIS A 71 0.44 -10.80 15.55
N ALA A 72 0.19 -9.65 16.19
CA ALA A 72 0.23 -9.55 17.65
C ALA A 72 -0.90 -10.33 18.34
N ASP A 73 -1.88 -10.83 17.59
CA ASP A 73 -2.92 -11.75 18.05
C ASP A 73 -2.34 -13.02 18.70
N THR A 74 -1.19 -13.51 18.22
CA THR A 74 -0.46 -14.65 18.81
C THR A 74 0.24 -14.32 20.14
N ILE A 75 0.32 -13.05 20.50
CA ILE A 75 0.92 -12.57 21.75
C ILE A 75 -0.18 -12.23 22.73
N VAL A 76 -1.24 -11.54 22.27
CA VAL A 76 -2.33 -11.11 23.14
C VAL A 76 -3.30 -12.24 23.51
N ASP A 77 -3.14 -13.44 22.97
CA ASP A 77 -3.90 -14.63 23.37
C ASP A 77 -3.55 -15.12 24.80
N LYS A 78 -2.35 -14.74 25.30
CA LYS A 78 -1.84 -15.10 26.64
C LYS A 78 -0.95 -14.00 27.20
N ILE A 79 -1.52 -12.82 27.46
CA ILE A 79 -0.77 -11.70 28.00
C ILE A 79 -1.21 -11.35 29.42
N LEU A 80 -0.27 -10.87 30.25
CA LEU A 80 -0.56 -10.43 31.60
C LEU A 80 -1.03 -8.98 31.64
N ILE A 81 -1.92 -8.67 32.56
CA ILE A 81 -2.22 -7.30 32.95
C ILE A 81 -1.10 -6.83 33.88
N LYS A 82 -0.28 -5.89 33.43
CA LYS A 82 0.83 -5.34 34.22
C LYS A 82 0.34 -4.35 35.26
N THR A 83 -0.66 -3.55 34.93
CA THR A 83 -1.23 -2.53 35.82
C THR A 83 -2.74 -2.55 35.72
N LEU A 84 -3.42 -2.63 36.83
CA LEU A 84 -4.86 -2.46 36.95
C LEU A 84 -5.15 -1.81 38.29
N THR A 85 -5.30 -0.49 38.32
CA THR A 85 -5.44 0.28 39.56
C THR A 85 -6.85 0.79 39.72
N THR A 86 -7.47 0.48 40.86
CA THR A 86 -8.78 0.96 41.27
C THR A 86 -8.71 1.32 42.77
N VAL A 87 -9.69 2.05 43.29
CA VAL A 87 -9.72 2.40 44.74
C VAL A 87 -10.00 1.18 45.60
N SER A 88 -10.92 0.31 45.20
CA SER A 88 -11.24 -0.90 45.98
C SER A 88 -10.27 -2.06 45.78
N GLY A 89 -9.53 -2.06 44.71
CA GLY A 89 -8.70 -3.19 44.25
C GLY A 89 -9.48 -4.41 43.77
N ILE A 90 -10.80 -4.39 43.74
CA ILE A 90 -11.64 -5.53 43.35
C ILE A 90 -12.23 -5.30 41.93
N VAL A 91 -11.78 -6.15 41.01
CA VAL A 91 -12.28 -6.20 39.63
C VAL A 91 -12.68 -7.64 39.34
N THR A 92 -13.88 -7.80 38.75
CA THR A 92 -14.43 -9.12 38.39
C THR A 92 -14.67 -9.22 36.89
N MET A 93 -14.70 -10.43 36.40
CA MET A 93 -15.15 -10.80 35.06
C MET A 93 -16.10 -11.98 35.12
N LYS A 94 -16.89 -12.19 34.09
CA LYS A 94 -17.72 -13.39 33.99
C LYS A 94 -16.86 -14.62 33.72
N ASP A 95 -17.03 -15.64 34.55
CA ASP A 95 -16.44 -16.95 34.31
C ASP A 95 -17.21 -17.74 33.23
N LYS A 96 -16.81 -18.99 32.96
CA LYS A 96 -17.46 -19.88 31.99
C LYS A 96 -18.92 -20.22 32.36
N ASN A 97 -19.29 -20.05 33.61
CA ASN A 97 -20.64 -20.31 34.11
C ASN A 97 -21.48 -19.04 34.18
N GLY A 98 -20.93 -17.89 33.75
CA GLY A 98 -21.57 -16.58 33.83
C GLY A 98 -21.58 -15.94 35.22
N GLU A 99 -20.80 -16.47 36.18
CA GLU A 99 -20.63 -15.94 37.53
C GLU A 99 -19.51 -14.89 37.57
N ASP A 100 -19.64 -13.91 38.47
CA ASP A 100 -18.60 -12.90 38.68
C ASP A 100 -17.40 -13.53 39.44
N SER A 101 -16.25 -13.58 38.80
CA SER A 101 -14.99 -14.10 39.31
C SER A 101 -13.95 -12.98 39.40
N ILE A 102 -13.20 -12.90 40.51
CA ILE A 102 -12.16 -11.89 40.69
C ILE A 102 -11.03 -12.14 39.68
N ILE A 103 -10.58 -11.07 39.06
CA ILE A 103 -9.46 -11.10 38.13
C ILE A 103 -8.16 -11.23 38.94
N ASN A 104 -7.39 -12.27 38.64
CA ASN A 104 -6.03 -12.40 39.11
C ASN A 104 -5.08 -11.87 38.02
N ILE A 105 -4.43 -10.73 38.28
CA ILE A 105 -3.52 -10.08 37.32
C ILE A 105 -2.25 -10.89 37.06
N ASN A 106 -1.97 -11.92 37.87
CA ASN A 106 -0.85 -12.85 37.62
C ASN A 106 -1.20 -13.98 36.65
N ASP A 107 -2.46 -14.09 36.27
CA ASP A 107 -2.89 -15.04 35.27
C ASP A 107 -2.97 -14.35 33.88
N SER A 108 -2.47 -15.02 32.85
CA SER A 108 -2.55 -14.52 31.49
C SER A 108 -4.00 -14.56 30.98
N MET A 109 -4.35 -13.54 30.20
CA MET A 109 -5.68 -13.38 29.63
C MET A 109 -5.61 -13.29 28.11
N ASP A 110 -6.72 -13.69 27.46
CA ASP A 110 -6.89 -13.60 26.01
C ASP A 110 -7.61 -12.29 25.63
N PHE A 111 -6.88 -11.40 24.98
CA PHE A 111 -7.39 -10.11 24.50
C PHE A 111 -7.63 -10.06 22.98
N ARG A 112 -7.68 -11.20 22.29
CA ARG A 112 -8.06 -11.23 20.85
C ARG A 112 -9.49 -10.78 20.59
N LYS A 113 -10.31 -10.82 21.64
CA LYS A 113 -11.69 -10.30 21.65
C LYS A 113 -11.87 -9.32 22.80
N PRO A 114 -12.83 -8.39 22.69
CA PRO A 114 -13.10 -7.47 23.78
C PRO A 114 -13.44 -8.20 25.08
N VAL A 115 -12.75 -7.81 26.16
CA VAL A 115 -12.91 -8.38 27.50
C VAL A 115 -13.75 -7.44 28.34
N LYS A 116 -14.86 -7.94 28.89
CA LYS A 116 -15.72 -7.19 29.79
C LYS A 116 -15.33 -7.44 31.23
N ILE A 117 -15.11 -6.37 31.97
CA ILE A 117 -14.76 -6.40 33.40
C ILE A 117 -15.68 -5.49 34.16
N LYS A 118 -15.83 -5.75 35.46
CA LYS A 118 -16.65 -4.97 36.38
C LYS A 118 -15.80 -4.55 37.58
N VAL A 119 -15.78 -3.27 37.87
CA VAL A 119 -15.11 -2.70 39.03
C VAL A 119 -16.12 -2.47 40.16
N TRP A 120 -15.78 -2.87 41.35
CA TRP A 120 -16.58 -2.66 42.55
C TRP A 120 -16.06 -1.47 43.33
N SER A 121 -16.92 -0.58 43.79
CA SER A 121 -16.53 0.42 44.78
C SER A 121 -16.35 -0.21 46.18
N SER A 122 -15.61 0.42 47.09
CA SER A 122 -15.48 -0.09 48.46
C SER A 122 -16.83 -0.14 49.19
N GLU A 123 -17.68 0.85 48.96
CA GLU A 123 -19.04 0.89 49.47
C GLU A 123 -19.92 -0.21 48.89
N GLY A 124 -19.80 -0.46 47.57
CA GLY A 124 -20.51 -1.54 46.91
C GLY A 124 -20.14 -2.92 47.37
N LEU A 125 -18.87 -3.13 47.76
CA LEU A 125 -18.39 -4.38 48.33
C LEU A 125 -18.93 -4.57 49.76
N ALA A 126 -18.87 -3.54 50.59
CA ALA A 126 -19.33 -3.62 51.97
C ALA A 126 -20.86 -3.89 52.06
N GLU A 127 -21.62 -3.33 51.17
CA GLU A 127 -23.08 -3.46 51.11
C GLU A 127 -23.57 -4.60 50.21
N PHE A 128 -22.65 -5.30 49.52
CA PHE A 128 -22.97 -6.26 48.44
C PHE A 128 -23.91 -5.68 47.40
N ASN A 129 -23.80 -4.38 47.12
CA ASN A 129 -24.70 -3.63 46.28
C ASN A 129 -24.17 -3.54 44.84
N LYS A 130 -24.79 -4.30 43.96
CA LYS A 130 -24.42 -4.35 42.51
C LYS A 130 -24.65 -3.03 41.76
N THR A 131 -25.40 -2.07 42.36
CA THR A 131 -25.60 -0.77 41.74
C THR A 131 -24.42 0.19 41.90
N LYS A 132 -23.51 -0.14 42.79
CA LYS A 132 -22.25 0.62 43.06
C LYS A 132 -21.04 -0.02 42.38
N THR A 133 -21.23 -0.38 41.11
CA THR A 133 -20.21 -0.98 40.26
C THR A 133 -20.15 -0.22 38.95
N LYS A 134 -19.04 -0.36 38.23
CA LYS A 134 -18.87 0.19 36.89
C LYS A 134 -18.31 -0.86 35.96
N ASP A 135 -18.95 -0.98 34.79
CA ASP A 135 -18.52 -1.91 33.75
C ASP A 135 -17.55 -1.22 32.79
N TYR A 136 -16.53 -1.98 32.36
CA TYR A 136 -15.59 -1.58 31.34
C TYR A 136 -15.43 -2.69 30.30
N THR A 137 -15.18 -2.25 29.07
CA THR A 137 -14.81 -3.14 27.96
C THR A 137 -13.37 -2.82 27.55
N ILE A 138 -12.48 -3.79 27.68
CA ILE A 138 -11.09 -3.69 27.23
C ILE A 138 -11.01 -4.20 25.80
N THR A 139 -10.57 -3.36 24.88
CA THR A 139 -10.37 -3.70 23.46
C THR A 139 -8.91 -3.47 23.10
N VAL A 140 -8.20 -4.54 22.71
CA VAL A 140 -6.86 -4.44 22.17
C VAL A 140 -6.94 -4.37 20.66
N ARG A 141 -6.50 -3.23 20.11
CA ARG A 141 -6.50 -2.98 18.66
C ARG A 141 -5.21 -3.53 18.07
N ILE A 142 -5.34 -4.34 17.03
CA ILE A 142 -4.24 -4.92 16.27
C ILE A 142 -4.40 -4.51 14.82
N HIS A 143 -3.31 -4.11 14.17
CA HIS A 143 -3.33 -3.83 12.75
C HIS A 143 -3.72 -5.08 11.96
N GLN A 144 -4.65 -4.93 11.02
CA GLN A 144 -5.04 -6.01 10.11
C GLN A 144 -3.96 -6.26 9.05
N PHE A 145 -3.14 -5.26 8.77
CA PHE A 145 -2.02 -5.28 7.83
C PHE A 145 -0.97 -4.29 8.31
N ASP A 146 0.28 -4.48 7.86
CA ASP A 146 1.36 -3.54 8.20
C ASP A 146 1.03 -2.15 7.68
N PRO A 147 1.01 -1.13 8.55
CA PRO A 147 0.87 0.25 8.10
C PRO A 147 2.09 0.62 7.24
N ASP A 148 1.89 1.51 6.28
CA ASP A 148 2.92 1.97 5.34
C ASP A 148 3.57 0.84 4.52
N SER A 149 2.83 -0.22 4.24
CA SER A 149 3.23 -1.32 3.36
C SER A 149 2.36 -1.37 2.11
N LEU A 150 2.92 -1.85 1.01
CA LEU A 150 2.12 -2.18 -0.18
C LEU A 150 1.50 -3.56 0.00
N ASN A 151 0.17 -3.60 0.02
CA ASN A 151 -0.58 -4.85 0.00
C ASN A 151 -1.02 -5.17 -1.42
N TRP A 152 -0.66 -6.35 -1.91
CA TRP A 152 -0.95 -6.82 -3.26
C TRP A 152 -2.03 -7.88 -3.25
N GLU A 153 -3.00 -7.74 -4.16
CA GLU A 153 -4.12 -8.66 -4.30
C GLU A 153 -4.30 -9.04 -5.78
N HIS A 154 -4.45 -10.33 -6.05
CA HIS A 154 -4.81 -10.82 -7.37
C HIS A 154 -6.28 -10.52 -7.67
N LYS A 155 -6.55 -9.83 -8.79
CA LYS A 155 -7.91 -9.44 -9.19
C LYS A 155 -8.54 -10.38 -10.23
N GLY A 156 -7.73 -11.11 -10.97
CA GLY A 156 -8.21 -12.02 -12.00
C GLY A 156 -7.28 -12.09 -13.20
N THR A 157 -7.78 -12.71 -14.25
CA THR A 157 -7.07 -12.85 -15.51
C THR A 157 -7.72 -11.98 -16.58
N MET A 158 -6.91 -11.42 -17.47
CA MET A 158 -7.40 -10.77 -18.68
C MET A 158 -7.44 -11.79 -19.82
N ASP A 159 -8.49 -11.76 -20.60
CA ASP A 159 -8.60 -12.57 -21.82
C ASP A 159 -8.53 -11.65 -23.05
N PRO A 160 -7.85 -12.04 -24.08
CA PRO A 160 -6.88 -13.10 -24.23
C PRO A 160 -5.48 -12.61 -23.91
N ALA A 161 -4.63 -13.57 -23.62
CA ALA A 161 -3.28 -13.35 -23.21
C ALA A 161 -2.42 -12.63 -24.24
N ALA A 162 -2.02 -11.41 -23.97
CA ALA A 162 -1.00 -10.71 -24.74
C ALA A 162 0.38 -11.34 -24.51
N THR A 163 1.04 -11.75 -25.59
CA THR A 163 2.42 -12.26 -25.57
C THR A 163 3.44 -11.21 -25.96
N GLU A 164 2.99 -10.06 -26.43
CA GLU A 164 3.80 -8.95 -26.89
C GLU A 164 3.64 -7.74 -25.95
N ALA A 165 4.37 -6.68 -26.22
CA ALA A 165 4.29 -5.45 -25.44
C ALA A 165 2.85 -4.95 -25.37
N GLN A 166 2.48 -4.39 -24.23
CA GLN A 166 1.18 -3.83 -23.96
C GLN A 166 1.28 -2.42 -23.39
N LYS A 167 0.23 -1.63 -23.57
CA LYS A 167 0.08 -0.31 -22.96
C LYS A 167 -1.32 -0.18 -22.39
N SER A 168 -1.40 0.42 -21.22
CA SER A 168 -2.67 0.63 -20.53
C SER A 168 -2.87 2.08 -20.18
N VAL A 169 -4.14 2.48 -20.16
CA VAL A 169 -4.58 3.82 -19.78
C VAL A 169 -5.96 3.73 -19.14
N ARG A 170 -6.31 4.71 -18.33
CA ARG A 170 -7.64 4.84 -17.75
C ARG A 170 -8.29 6.14 -18.23
N LEU A 171 -9.54 6.07 -18.67
CA LEU A 171 -10.38 7.21 -19.00
C LEU A 171 -11.67 7.13 -18.17
N GLY A 172 -11.85 8.07 -17.26
CA GLY A 172 -12.94 8.00 -16.30
C GLY A 172 -12.88 6.70 -15.49
N ASP A 173 -13.97 5.94 -15.48
CA ASP A 173 -14.06 4.66 -14.77
C ASP A 173 -13.54 3.46 -15.57
N LYS A 174 -13.20 3.63 -16.84
CA LYS A 174 -12.78 2.53 -17.71
C LYS A 174 -11.27 2.46 -17.85
N ALA A 175 -10.75 1.27 -17.67
CA ALA A 175 -9.39 0.88 -18.00
C ALA A 175 -9.33 0.24 -19.38
N PHE A 176 -8.31 0.57 -20.17
CA PHE A 176 -8.06 0.07 -21.49
C PHE A 176 -6.64 -0.48 -21.55
N THR A 177 -6.49 -1.71 -22.05
CA THR A 177 -5.19 -2.33 -22.28
C THR A 177 -5.07 -2.74 -23.73
N TYR A 178 -4.14 -2.12 -24.43
CA TYR A 178 -3.83 -2.36 -25.84
C TYR A 178 -2.72 -3.38 -25.97
N ASN A 179 -2.86 -4.33 -26.88
CA ASN A 179 -1.85 -5.33 -27.17
C ASN A 179 -2.00 -5.86 -28.61
N MET A 180 -0.92 -6.44 -29.14
CA MET A 180 -0.96 -7.12 -30.42
C MET A 180 -1.30 -8.59 -30.22
N GLN A 181 -2.21 -9.12 -31.06
CA GLN A 181 -2.62 -10.51 -31.01
C GLN A 181 -2.75 -11.05 -32.42
N GLY A 182 -1.85 -11.95 -32.82
CA GLY A 182 -1.86 -12.50 -34.18
C GLY A 182 -1.74 -11.43 -35.26
N GLY A 183 -0.96 -10.38 -35.03
CA GLY A 183 -0.77 -9.25 -35.94
C GLY A 183 -1.91 -8.23 -35.98
N THR A 184 -2.90 -8.37 -35.10
CA THR A 184 -4.02 -7.42 -34.99
C THR A 184 -3.95 -6.68 -33.68
N LEU A 185 -4.09 -5.35 -33.70
CA LEU A 185 -4.20 -4.54 -32.50
C LEU A 185 -5.57 -4.75 -31.86
N LYS A 186 -5.57 -5.14 -30.59
CA LYS A 186 -6.78 -5.31 -29.79
C LYS A 186 -6.73 -4.47 -28.53
N VAL A 187 -7.90 -4.17 -28.00
CA VAL A 187 -8.09 -3.51 -26.72
C VAL A 187 -8.94 -4.38 -25.81
N SER A 188 -8.49 -4.57 -24.58
CA SER A 188 -9.27 -5.15 -23.49
C SER A 188 -9.72 -4.02 -22.59
N ALA A 189 -11.02 -3.89 -22.35
CA ALA A 189 -11.61 -2.84 -21.53
C ALA A 189 -12.28 -3.40 -20.29
N SER A 190 -12.16 -2.69 -19.17
CA SER A 190 -12.76 -3.05 -17.87
C SER A 190 -13.16 -1.81 -17.10
N SER A 191 -14.27 -1.88 -16.36
CA SER A 191 -14.69 -0.85 -15.39
C SER A 191 -14.47 -1.25 -13.92
N ASP A 192 -14.15 -2.52 -13.66
CA ASP A 192 -14.00 -3.08 -12.33
C ASP A 192 -12.62 -3.72 -12.07
N MET A 193 -11.75 -3.72 -13.10
CA MET A 193 -10.42 -4.36 -13.09
C MET A 193 -10.45 -5.89 -12.90
N THR A 194 -11.63 -6.50 -12.98
CA THR A 194 -11.83 -7.96 -12.82
C THR A 194 -12.46 -8.59 -14.06
N THR A 195 -13.40 -7.91 -14.67
CA THR A 195 -14.10 -8.38 -15.87
C THR A 195 -13.60 -7.60 -17.07
N TRP A 196 -13.07 -8.30 -18.08
CA TRP A 196 -12.45 -7.70 -19.26
C TRP A 196 -13.18 -8.12 -20.54
N ASN A 197 -13.44 -7.15 -21.39
CA ASN A 197 -14.01 -7.38 -22.73
C ASN A 197 -12.99 -6.98 -23.79
N THR A 198 -12.64 -7.92 -24.66
CA THR A 198 -11.61 -7.73 -25.68
C THR A 198 -12.21 -7.63 -27.07
N GLN A 199 -11.77 -6.62 -27.84
CA GLN A 199 -12.22 -6.40 -29.20
C GLN A 199 -11.09 -5.81 -30.07
N ALA A 200 -11.29 -5.82 -31.41
CA ALA A 200 -10.36 -5.20 -32.32
C ALA A 200 -10.42 -3.67 -32.19
N VAL A 201 -9.29 -3.03 -32.38
CA VAL A 201 -9.16 -1.58 -32.47
C VAL A 201 -9.39 -1.14 -33.92
N GLU A 202 -10.09 -0.03 -34.10
CA GLU A 202 -10.34 0.59 -35.38
C GLU A 202 -9.55 1.89 -35.51
N GLY A 203 -9.12 2.22 -36.74
CA GLY A 203 -8.42 3.47 -37.07
C GLY A 203 -6.92 3.44 -36.91
N ILE A 204 -6.38 2.59 -36.02
CA ILE A 204 -4.96 2.31 -35.87
C ILE A 204 -4.73 0.79 -35.89
N ASN A 205 -3.60 0.36 -36.41
CA ASN A 205 -3.25 -1.07 -36.53
C ASN A 205 -1.91 -1.45 -35.90
N GLN A 206 -1.26 -0.51 -35.25
CA GLN A 206 0.02 -0.70 -34.60
C GLN A 206 -0.09 -0.25 -33.13
N MET A 207 0.76 -0.79 -32.28
CA MET A 207 0.88 -0.33 -30.90
C MET A 207 1.18 1.16 -30.83
N PRO A 208 0.45 1.94 -30.04
CA PRO A 208 0.79 3.33 -29.78
C PRO A 208 2.22 3.47 -29.24
N HIS A 209 2.97 4.43 -29.73
CA HIS A 209 4.26 4.78 -29.15
C HIS A 209 4.09 5.43 -27.78
N SER A 210 3.16 6.37 -27.64
CA SER A 210 2.68 6.89 -26.35
C SER A 210 1.15 6.87 -26.30
N LEU A 211 0.62 6.76 -25.09
CA LEU A 211 -0.81 6.68 -24.80
C LEU A 211 -1.12 7.47 -23.55
N MET A 212 -2.13 8.34 -23.59
CA MET A 212 -2.46 9.24 -22.49
C MET A 212 -3.96 9.54 -22.49
N ALA A 213 -4.57 9.63 -21.31
CA ALA A 213 -5.95 10.06 -21.14
C ALA A 213 -6.01 11.56 -20.87
N LEU A 214 -6.94 12.25 -21.49
CA LEU A 214 -7.42 13.57 -21.08
C LEU A 214 -8.70 13.40 -20.25
N ASN A 215 -9.51 14.46 -20.13
CA ASN A 215 -10.75 14.38 -19.35
C ASN A 215 -11.83 13.52 -20.03
N HIS A 216 -11.98 13.63 -21.35
CA HIS A 216 -13.05 12.98 -22.11
C HIS A 216 -12.55 12.09 -23.26
N CYS A 217 -11.26 12.12 -23.56
CA CYS A 217 -10.70 11.35 -24.65
C CYS A 217 -9.32 10.79 -24.33
N LEU A 218 -8.92 9.80 -25.13
CA LEU A 218 -7.58 9.25 -25.14
C LEU A 218 -6.79 9.85 -26.29
N LEU A 219 -5.52 10.11 -26.06
CA LEU A 219 -4.54 10.51 -27.07
C LEU A 219 -3.54 9.38 -27.27
N ALA A 220 -3.16 9.14 -28.52
CA ALA A 220 -2.12 8.19 -28.86
C ALA A 220 -1.21 8.75 -29.96
N THR A 221 0.07 8.42 -29.92
CA THR A 221 0.97 8.65 -31.03
C THR A 221 1.27 7.33 -31.75
N VAL A 222 1.05 7.29 -33.05
CA VAL A 222 1.37 6.15 -33.93
C VAL A 222 2.06 6.71 -35.17
N GLU A 223 3.26 6.19 -35.49
CA GLU A 223 4.04 6.67 -36.66
C GLU A 223 4.21 8.20 -36.69
N LYS A 224 4.45 8.81 -35.53
CA LYS A 224 4.61 10.26 -35.38
C LYS A 224 3.38 11.09 -35.72
N LYS A 225 2.18 10.47 -35.75
CA LYS A 225 0.90 11.16 -35.89
C LYS A 225 0.11 11.06 -34.61
N LEU A 226 -0.62 12.12 -34.29
CA LEU A 226 -1.54 12.14 -33.16
C LEU A 226 -2.89 11.54 -33.59
N TYR A 227 -3.41 10.67 -32.71
CA TYR A 227 -4.75 10.08 -32.82
C TYR A 227 -5.54 10.37 -31.52
N VAL A 228 -6.86 10.46 -31.68
CA VAL A 228 -7.81 10.67 -30.60
C VAL A 228 -8.90 9.60 -30.63
N SER A 229 -9.34 9.18 -29.43
CA SER A 229 -10.45 8.25 -29.24
C SER A 229 -11.27 8.66 -28.02
N GLU A 230 -12.60 8.68 -28.12
CA GLU A 230 -13.51 8.93 -26.99
C GLU A 230 -13.96 7.63 -26.32
N ASP A 231 -13.87 6.51 -26.99
CA ASP A 231 -14.36 5.21 -26.53
C ASP A 231 -13.24 4.19 -26.26
N GLY A 232 -12.00 4.52 -26.62
CA GLY A 232 -10.83 3.64 -26.51
C GLY A 232 -10.78 2.55 -27.59
N ILE A 233 -11.69 2.52 -28.53
CA ILE A 233 -11.84 1.50 -29.56
C ILE A 233 -11.62 2.07 -30.95
N THR A 234 -12.30 3.18 -31.23
CA THR A 234 -12.27 3.88 -32.54
C THR A 234 -11.33 5.07 -32.45
N TRP A 235 -10.30 5.07 -33.28
CA TRP A 235 -9.27 6.10 -33.30
C TRP A 235 -9.31 6.89 -34.60
N ASN A 236 -9.28 8.20 -34.48
CA ASN A 236 -9.23 9.12 -35.60
C ASN A 236 -7.95 9.94 -35.54
N THR A 237 -7.38 10.29 -36.68
CA THR A 237 -6.29 11.27 -36.75
C THR A 237 -6.75 12.59 -36.15
N SER A 238 -5.88 13.25 -35.44
CA SER A 238 -6.15 14.51 -34.76
C SER A 238 -5.17 15.59 -35.19
N ASP A 239 -5.68 16.76 -35.49
CA ASP A 239 -4.94 18.00 -35.77
C ASP A 239 -4.85 18.92 -34.55
N LYS A 240 -5.26 18.46 -33.37
CA LYS A 240 -5.11 19.23 -32.08
C LYS A 240 -3.67 19.66 -31.82
N ILE A 241 -2.71 18.86 -32.27
CA ILE A 241 -1.30 19.19 -32.33
C ILE A 241 -0.82 19.01 -33.78
N GLU A 242 -0.42 20.09 -34.39
CA GLU A 242 0.07 20.04 -35.79
C GLU A 242 1.51 19.51 -35.84
N GLY A 243 1.82 18.82 -36.94
CA GLY A 243 3.15 18.33 -37.26
C GLY A 243 3.43 16.89 -36.80
N SER A 244 4.73 16.55 -36.71
CA SER A 244 5.20 15.20 -36.42
C SER A 244 5.36 15.00 -34.93
N VAL A 245 4.35 14.43 -34.25
CA VAL A 245 4.36 14.20 -32.81
C VAL A 245 5.05 12.89 -32.47
N VAL A 246 6.25 12.96 -31.91
CA VAL A 246 7.07 11.79 -31.58
C VAL A 246 6.50 11.07 -30.36
N THR A 247 6.27 11.78 -29.26
CA THR A 247 5.77 11.20 -28.02
C THR A 247 5.05 12.24 -27.16
N LEU A 248 4.02 11.80 -26.45
CA LEU A 248 3.44 12.53 -25.32
C LEU A 248 4.30 12.24 -24.08
N ILE A 249 4.55 13.25 -23.25
CA ILE A 249 5.44 13.11 -22.11
C ILE A 249 4.65 13.08 -20.80
N SER A 250 3.94 14.17 -20.46
CA SER A 250 3.29 14.30 -19.15
C SER A 250 2.18 15.33 -19.16
N GLN A 251 1.36 15.28 -18.11
CA GLN A 251 0.33 16.25 -17.79
C GLN A 251 0.67 16.91 -16.47
N LEU A 252 0.64 18.25 -16.42
CA LEU A 252 0.86 19.01 -15.21
C LEU A 252 -0.39 19.86 -14.91
N PRO A 253 -1.07 19.63 -13.76
CA PRO A 253 -2.21 20.46 -13.36
C PRO A 253 -1.81 21.93 -13.20
N ILE A 254 -2.63 22.84 -13.72
CA ILE A 254 -2.42 24.29 -13.55
C ILE A 254 -3.13 24.73 -12.27
N LYS A 255 -2.37 25.29 -11.35
CA LYS A 255 -2.90 25.69 -10.05
C LYS A 255 -4.07 26.67 -10.17
N GLY A 256 -5.19 26.34 -9.51
CA GLY A 256 -6.39 27.18 -9.45
C GLY A 256 -7.20 27.19 -10.72
N GLN A 257 -6.94 26.25 -11.63
CA GLN A 257 -7.67 26.02 -12.85
C GLN A 257 -7.93 24.52 -12.97
N ASP A 258 -8.97 24.13 -13.71
CA ASP A 258 -9.23 22.73 -14.07
C ASP A 258 -8.46 22.31 -15.34
N ASP A 259 -7.58 23.17 -15.82
CA ASP A 259 -6.75 22.97 -16.98
C ASP A 259 -5.45 22.27 -16.63
N ILE A 260 -4.89 21.58 -17.61
CA ILE A 260 -3.58 20.93 -17.52
C ILE A 260 -2.62 21.51 -18.58
N LEU A 261 -1.33 21.39 -18.29
CA LEU A 261 -0.27 21.62 -19.26
C LEU A 261 0.22 20.27 -19.78
N LEU A 262 -0.14 19.96 -21.02
CA LEU A 262 0.31 18.76 -21.74
C LEU A 262 1.67 19.01 -22.37
N THR A 263 2.66 18.18 -22.07
CA THR A 263 3.98 18.25 -22.69
C THR A 263 4.21 17.11 -23.67
N TYR A 264 4.91 17.39 -24.76
CA TYR A 264 5.16 16.44 -25.84
C TYR A 264 6.40 16.81 -26.64
N ILE A 265 6.87 15.87 -27.47
CA ILE A 265 7.99 16.06 -28.39
C ILE A 265 7.51 15.99 -29.81
N LYS A 266 7.91 16.97 -30.63
CA LYS A 266 7.77 16.96 -32.09
C LYS A 266 9.12 16.79 -32.77
N GLU A 267 9.09 16.27 -33.99
CA GLU A 267 10.24 16.29 -34.87
C GLU A 267 10.11 17.39 -35.89
N GLU A 268 11.06 18.30 -35.93
CA GLU A 268 11.12 19.44 -36.83
C GLU A 268 12.51 19.55 -37.44
N ASN A 269 12.60 19.57 -38.76
CA ASN A 269 13.87 19.67 -39.48
C ASN A 269 14.94 18.66 -39.02
N GLY A 270 14.51 17.44 -38.64
CA GLY A 270 15.37 16.38 -38.14
C GLY A 270 15.81 16.53 -36.67
N LYS A 271 15.28 17.53 -35.95
CA LYS A 271 15.54 17.76 -34.53
C LYS A 271 14.29 17.43 -33.70
N ARG A 272 14.52 16.98 -32.47
CA ARG A 272 13.46 16.79 -31.49
C ARG A 272 13.27 18.06 -30.70
N MET A 273 12.06 18.61 -30.72
CA MET A 273 11.70 19.85 -30.05
C MET A 273 10.62 19.56 -28.99
N MET A 274 10.80 20.07 -27.79
CA MET A 274 9.82 19.97 -26.72
C MET A 274 8.80 21.09 -26.81
N TYR A 275 7.56 20.76 -26.56
CA TYR A 275 6.44 21.70 -26.55
C TYR A 275 5.53 21.46 -25.34
N ALA A 276 4.80 22.50 -24.97
CA ALA A 276 3.71 22.44 -24.04
C ALA A 276 2.48 23.13 -24.62
N ALA A 277 1.31 22.54 -24.40
CA ALA A 277 0.02 23.17 -24.71
C ALA A 277 -0.88 23.08 -23.48
N GLN A 278 -1.58 24.17 -23.17
CA GLN A 278 -2.62 24.16 -22.16
C GLN A 278 -3.84 23.47 -22.75
N VAL A 279 -4.40 22.52 -21.99
CA VAL A 279 -5.61 21.78 -22.37
C VAL A 279 -6.66 22.06 -21.30
N SER A 280 -7.81 22.54 -21.74
CA SER A 280 -8.93 22.85 -20.85
C SER A 280 -9.63 21.58 -20.34
N SER A 281 -10.50 21.77 -19.36
CA SER A 281 -11.37 20.68 -18.85
C SER A 281 -12.31 20.07 -19.89
N SER A 282 -12.54 20.75 -21.01
CA SER A 282 -13.28 20.23 -22.19
C SER A 282 -12.40 19.66 -23.29
N ASP A 283 -11.12 19.41 -23.00
CA ASP A 283 -10.11 18.88 -23.93
C ASP A 283 -9.81 19.78 -25.15
N GLU A 284 -10.02 21.10 -24.99
CA GLU A 284 -9.65 22.09 -25.99
C GLU A 284 -8.21 22.54 -25.78
N PHE A 285 -7.44 22.56 -26.86
CA PHE A 285 -6.03 22.90 -26.87
C PHE A 285 -5.82 24.39 -27.14
N SER A 286 -5.00 25.03 -26.32
CA SER A 286 -4.47 26.36 -26.59
C SER A 286 -3.29 26.30 -27.56
N LYS A 287 -2.83 27.49 -27.95
CA LYS A 287 -1.60 27.61 -28.74
C LYS A 287 -0.42 26.98 -28.00
N GLU A 288 0.31 26.14 -28.71
CA GLU A 288 1.52 25.49 -28.18
C GLU A 288 2.65 26.51 -27.92
N THR A 289 3.45 26.21 -26.93
CA THR A 289 4.66 26.98 -26.56
C THR A 289 5.87 26.05 -26.70
N SER A 290 6.89 26.49 -27.41
CA SER A 290 8.15 25.74 -27.51
C SER A 290 8.93 25.85 -26.19
N LEU A 291 9.41 24.69 -25.70
CA LEU A 291 10.28 24.57 -24.54
C LEU A 291 11.76 24.36 -24.93
N GLY A 292 12.05 24.40 -26.24
CA GLY A 292 13.40 24.26 -26.77
C GLY A 292 13.72 22.89 -27.35
N GLU A 293 14.98 22.69 -27.74
CA GLU A 293 15.48 21.42 -28.30
C GLU A 293 15.59 20.38 -27.15
N THR A 294 15.14 19.17 -27.45
CA THR A 294 15.21 18.04 -26.50
C THR A 294 16.65 17.63 -26.25
N ASP A 295 17.09 17.58 -25.00
CA ASP A 295 18.38 17.02 -24.64
C ASP A 295 18.50 15.57 -25.13
N SER A 296 19.68 15.20 -25.62
CA SER A 296 19.94 13.86 -26.17
C SER A 296 19.75 12.73 -25.13
N ARG A 297 19.86 13.05 -23.85
CA ARG A 297 19.66 12.11 -22.72
C ARG A 297 18.22 12.04 -22.25
N PHE A 298 17.33 12.92 -22.74
CA PHE A 298 15.92 12.85 -22.38
C PHE A 298 15.27 11.60 -22.98
N PRO A 299 14.56 10.79 -22.18
CA PRO A 299 13.96 9.54 -22.66
C PRO A 299 12.79 9.86 -23.61
N VAL A 300 12.75 9.19 -24.72
CA VAL A 300 11.64 9.29 -25.69
C VAL A 300 10.89 7.96 -25.86
N GLU A 301 11.41 6.89 -25.26
CA GLU A 301 10.85 5.54 -25.29
C GLU A 301 10.68 5.02 -23.87
N ASN A 302 9.61 4.25 -23.65
CA ASN A 302 9.33 3.57 -22.40
C ASN A 302 9.47 4.52 -21.21
N LEU A 303 8.93 5.70 -21.33
CA LEU A 303 8.92 6.70 -20.25
C LEU A 303 7.68 6.53 -19.36
N SER A 304 7.86 6.82 -18.10
CA SER A 304 6.79 6.91 -17.10
C SER A 304 6.91 8.25 -16.38
N TYR A 305 5.79 8.86 -16.07
CA TYR A 305 5.78 10.10 -15.31
C TYR A 305 4.91 10.01 -14.06
N ALA A 306 5.23 10.83 -13.09
CA ALA A 306 4.40 11.07 -11.92
C ALA A 306 4.29 12.57 -11.68
N THR A 307 3.14 12.99 -11.16
CA THR A 307 2.85 14.38 -10.78
C THR A 307 2.72 14.45 -9.28
N PHE A 308 3.33 15.45 -8.67
CA PHE A 308 3.25 15.65 -7.21
C PHE A 308 3.17 17.14 -6.85
N PRO A 309 2.60 17.46 -5.68
CA PRO A 309 2.56 18.83 -5.17
C PRO A 309 3.97 19.37 -4.90
N LYS A 310 4.24 20.61 -5.33
CA LYS A 310 5.50 21.31 -5.06
C LYS A 310 5.24 22.76 -4.68
N GLY A 311 5.55 23.13 -3.46
CA GLY A 311 5.28 24.49 -2.97
C GLY A 311 3.81 24.85 -3.09
N LYS A 312 3.51 25.85 -3.95
CA LYS A 312 2.12 26.27 -4.22
C LYS A 312 1.55 25.69 -5.52
N GLY A 313 2.23 24.82 -6.22
CA GLY A 313 1.85 24.23 -7.50
C GLY A 313 2.09 22.74 -7.55
N PHE A 314 2.42 22.28 -8.76
CA PHE A 314 2.73 20.90 -9.04
C PHE A 314 4.04 20.81 -9.83
N GLN A 315 4.67 19.66 -9.75
CA GLN A 315 5.84 19.30 -10.56
C GLN A 315 5.64 17.92 -11.15
N ASN A 316 6.12 17.72 -12.37
CA ASN A 316 6.23 16.38 -12.94
C ASN A 316 7.66 15.86 -12.79
N ILE A 317 7.75 14.55 -12.62
CA ILE A 317 8.97 13.79 -12.82
C ILE A 317 8.75 12.78 -13.92
N VAL A 318 9.76 12.62 -14.79
CA VAL A 318 9.80 11.57 -15.81
C VAL A 318 11.01 10.70 -15.57
N VAL A 319 10.78 9.39 -15.63
CA VAL A 319 11.82 8.37 -15.66
C VAL A 319 11.62 7.55 -16.92
N GLY A 320 12.69 7.26 -17.62
CA GLY A 320 12.63 6.54 -18.89
C GLY A 320 13.58 5.37 -18.95
N LYS A 321 13.75 4.81 -20.15
CA LYS A 321 14.70 3.74 -20.43
C LYS A 321 16.08 4.10 -19.89
N HIS A 322 16.78 3.11 -19.33
CA HIS A 322 18.11 3.31 -18.77
C HIS A 322 19.10 3.98 -19.74
N GLN A 323 19.98 4.79 -19.17
CA GLN A 323 21.10 5.38 -19.89
C GLN A 323 22.35 4.55 -19.59
N PRO A 324 22.91 3.80 -20.55
CA PRO A 324 24.02 2.88 -20.28
C PRO A 324 25.31 3.60 -19.89
N GLU A 325 25.43 4.89 -20.20
CA GLU A 325 26.58 5.72 -19.88
C GLU A 325 26.59 6.24 -18.44
N ILE A 326 25.45 6.11 -17.74
CA ILE A 326 25.28 6.54 -16.36
C ILE A 326 25.05 5.29 -15.52
N THR A 327 25.81 5.16 -14.43
CA THR A 327 25.75 4.01 -13.55
C THR A 327 25.36 4.38 -12.12
N THR A 328 24.78 3.42 -11.42
CA THR A 328 24.51 3.49 -9.98
C THR A 328 24.94 2.19 -9.33
N THR A 329 25.10 2.19 -8.01
CA THR A 329 25.51 1.02 -7.25
C THR A 329 24.33 0.33 -6.60
N VAL A 330 24.12 -0.96 -6.93
CA VAL A 330 23.09 -1.81 -6.32
C VAL A 330 23.79 -3.03 -5.72
N ASP A 331 23.60 -3.24 -4.41
CA ASP A 331 24.21 -4.36 -3.68
C ASP A 331 25.75 -4.50 -3.95
N GLY A 332 26.45 -3.35 -4.04
CA GLY A 332 27.90 -3.27 -4.27
C GLY A 332 28.34 -3.50 -5.72
N LYS A 333 27.41 -3.55 -6.67
CA LYS A 333 27.70 -3.70 -8.10
C LYS A 333 27.25 -2.46 -8.88
N GLU A 334 28.07 -2.04 -9.80
CA GLU A 334 27.70 -1.02 -10.78
C GLU A 334 26.70 -1.58 -11.79
N VAL A 335 25.60 -0.88 -11.98
CA VAL A 335 24.55 -1.20 -12.96
C VAL A 335 24.15 0.07 -13.72
N PRO A 336 23.66 -0.04 -14.98
CA PRO A 336 23.12 1.11 -15.69
C PRO A 336 22.04 1.82 -14.86
N ALA A 337 21.96 3.14 -14.99
CA ALA A 337 20.98 3.96 -14.27
C ALA A 337 19.96 4.61 -15.20
N ALA A 338 18.78 4.88 -14.67
CA ALA A 338 17.81 5.75 -15.27
C ALA A 338 18.01 7.17 -14.77
N VAL A 339 17.88 8.16 -15.66
CA VAL A 339 17.95 9.59 -15.32
C VAL A 339 16.53 10.10 -15.13
N SER A 340 16.32 10.83 -14.04
CA SER A 340 15.07 11.52 -13.76
C SER A 340 15.09 12.94 -14.38
N TRP A 341 13.96 13.36 -14.92
CA TRP A 341 13.77 14.71 -15.46
C TRP A 341 12.57 15.36 -14.78
N GLY A 342 12.74 16.59 -14.32
CA GLY A 342 11.70 17.38 -13.67
C GLY A 342 11.16 18.48 -14.56
N PHE A 343 9.86 18.74 -14.44
CA PHE A 343 9.19 19.85 -15.13
C PHE A 343 8.37 20.67 -14.14
N ASP A 344 8.65 21.95 -14.08
CA ASP A 344 8.02 22.92 -13.16
C ASP A 344 6.88 23.73 -13.80
N GLY A 345 6.51 23.41 -15.04
CA GLY A 345 5.55 24.17 -15.85
C GLY A 345 6.20 25.13 -16.86
N THR A 346 7.51 25.33 -16.79
CA THR A 346 8.25 26.22 -17.68
C THR A 346 9.45 25.56 -18.35
N THR A 347 10.19 24.75 -17.60
CA THR A 347 11.45 24.18 -18.07
C THR A 347 11.61 22.72 -17.65
N TRP A 348 12.13 21.91 -18.54
CA TRP A 348 12.62 20.58 -18.24
C TRP A 348 14.07 20.64 -17.76
N ALA A 349 14.34 20.00 -16.65
CA ALA A 349 15.69 19.89 -16.10
C ALA A 349 15.99 18.47 -15.68
N GLU A 350 17.22 18.01 -15.92
CA GLU A 350 17.72 16.77 -15.38
C GLU A 350 17.79 16.86 -13.85
N ILE A 351 17.26 15.86 -13.16
CA ILE A 351 17.29 15.73 -11.72
C ILE A 351 18.31 14.65 -11.35
N GLY A 352 19.30 15.04 -10.59
CA GLY A 352 20.37 14.16 -10.13
C GLY A 352 21.72 14.84 -10.19
N THR A 353 22.71 14.26 -9.56
CA THR A 353 24.07 14.76 -9.60
C THR A 353 24.96 13.83 -10.42
N THR A 354 26.05 14.36 -10.95
CA THR A 354 27.10 13.58 -11.63
C THR A 354 27.84 12.63 -10.69
N SER A 355 27.60 12.69 -9.39
CA SER A 355 28.20 11.79 -8.40
C SER A 355 27.28 10.61 -8.14
N SER A 356 27.18 9.74 -9.04
CA SER A 356 26.87 8.31 -9.11
C SER A 356 26.23 7.51 -7.94
N THR A 357 26.05 8.05 -6.77
CA THR A 357 25.37 7.36 -5.68
C THR A 357 23.96 7.92 -5.52
N GLY A 358 22.95 7.12 -5.80
CA GLY A 358 21.56 7.50 -5.60
C GLY A 358 20.72 7.66 -6.87
N TYR A 359 21.22 7.33 -8.06
CA TYR A 359 20.37 7.20 -9.23
C TYR A 359 19.47 5.98 -9.11
N CYS A 360 18.26 6.09 -9.67
CA CYS A 360 17.41 4.92 -9.86
C CYS A 360 18.14 3.90 -10.77
N PRO A 361 18.16 2.61 -10.42
CA PRO A 361 18.67 1.60 -11.33
C PRO A 361 17.95 1.66 -12.67
N GLY A 362 18.69 1.39 -13.74
CA GLY A 362 18.17 1.39 -15.09
C GLY A 362 17.20 0.25 -15.33
N PHE A 363 15.97 0.61 -15.65
CA PHE A 363 14.98 -0.32 -16.15
C PHE A 363 14.73 -0.04 -17.62
N ASN A 364 14.53 -1.09 -18.42
CA ASN A 364 14.15 -0.90 -19.83
C ASN A 364 12.74 -0.32 -19.95
N GLN A 365 11.87 -0.66 -19.00
CA GLN A 365 10.50 -0.18 -18.91
C GLN A 365 10.23 0.23 -17.46
N PRO A 366 10.64 1.44 -17.06
CA PRO A 366 10.40 1.92 -15.70
C PRO A 366 8.93 2.27 -15.48
N THR A 367 8.51 2.17 -14.24
CA THR A 367 7.26 2.74 -13.75
C THR A 367 7.59 3.64 -12.57
N VAL A 368 7.21 4.91 -12.65
CA VAL A 368 7.29 5.85 -11.54
C VAL A 368 5.89 6.25 -11.09
N VAL A 369 5.66 6.25 -9.79
CA VAL A 369 4.40 6.69 -9.17
C VAL A 369 4.70 7.58 -7.98
N PHE A 370 3.83 8.58 -7.78
CA PHE A 370 3.82 9.38 -6.56
C PHE A 370 2.76 8.84 -5.62
N TYR A 371 3.16 8.52 -4.40
CA TYR A 371 2.28 7.93 -3.43
C TYR A 371 2.76 8.26 -2.01
N ASN A 372 1.85 8.73 -1.15
CA ASN A 372 2.17 9.08 0.24
C ASN A 372 3.40 9.99 0.38
N ASP A 373 3.40 11.11 -0.34
CA ASP A 373 4.47 12.11 -0.35
C ASP A 373 5.86 11.61 -0.78
N LEU A 374 5.92 10.42 -1.36
CA LEU A 374 7.14 9.80 -1.86
C LEU A 374 6.99 9.38 -3.32
N LEU A 375 8.11 9.35 -4.02
CA LEU A 375 8.18 8.75 -5.36
C LEU A 375 8.67 7.32 -5.25
N TYR A 376 8.00 6.41 -5.96
CA TYR A 376 8.40 5.01 -6.07
C TYR A 376 8.70 4.68 -7.52
N CYS A 377 9.75 3.89 -7.74
CA CYS A 377 10.14 3.44 -9.08
C CYS A 377 10.50 1.95 -9.08
N TRP A 378 10.08 1.25 -10.12
CA TRP A 378 10.41 -0.16 -10.36
C TRP A 378 10.39 -0.47 -11.86
N GLY A 379 10.79 -1.68 -12.22
CA GLY A 379 10.82 -2.14 -13.60
C GLY A 379 10.48 -3.62 -13.74
N GLU A 380 10.63 -4.11 -14.94
CA GLU A 380 10.17 -5.40 -15.46
C GLU A 380 10.61 -6.64 -14.66
N LYS A 381 11.71 -6.58 -13.94
CA LYS A 381 12.16 -7.71 -13.11
C LYS A 381 11.44 -7.81 -11.77
N PHE A 382 10.85 -6.71 -11.30
CA PHE A 382 10.12 -6.64 -10.03
C PHE A 382 10.93 -7.11 -8.81
N GLU A 383 12.26 -7.07 -8.87
CA GLU A 383 13.14 -7.53 -7.78
C GLU A 383 13.13 -6.57 -6.60
N SER A 384 12.95 -5.29 -6.86
CA SER A 384 12.97 -4.24 -5.85
C SER A 384 12.15 -3.03 -6.28
N ILE A 385 11.61 -2.34 -5.30
CA ILE A 385 11.04 -1.00 -5.43
C ILE A 385 12.09 -0.03 -4.92
N TYR A 386 12.30 1.05 -5.63
CA TYR A 386 13.13 2.17 -5.22
C TYR A 386 12.25 3.33 -4.79
N VAL A 387 12.68 4.04 -3.76
CA VAL A 387 11.95 5.18 -3.19
C VAL A 387 12.83 6.42 -3.21
N SER A 388 12.22 7.57 -3.48
CA SER A 388 12.84 8.88 -3.35
C SER A 388 11.97 9.77 -2.48
N ASP A 389 12.56 10.30 -1.42
CA ASP A 389 12.03 11.36 -0.55
C ASP A 389 12.52 12.76 -0.96
N SER A 390 13.42 12.78 -1.92
CA SER A 390 14.07 13.98 -2.46
C SER A 390 13.60 14.36 -3.86
N GLU A 391 12.31 14.03 -4.17
CA GLU A 391 11.66 14.42 -5.43
C GLU A 391 12.38 13.91 -6.69
N GLY A 392 12.99 12.73 -6.61
CA GLY A 392 13.73 12.11 -7.71
C GLY A 392 15.20 12.45 -7.79
N PHE A 393 15.72 13.25 -6.86
CA PHE A 393 17.14 13.62 -6.81
C PHE A 393 18.03 12.45 -6.38
N ALA A 394 17.58 11.69 -5.37
CA ALA A 394 18.23 10.47 -4.90
C ALA A 394 17.22 9.35 -4.74
N TRP A 395 17.65 8.14 -5.03
CA TRP A 395 16.83 6.93 -4.96
C TRP A 395 17.52 5.89 -4.09
N GLU A 396 16.76 5.28 -3.21
CA GLU A 396 17.22 4.17 -2.38
C GLU A 396 16.26 2.98 -2.48
N LYS A 397 16.76 1.80 -2.14
CA LYS A 397 15.94 0.59 -2.12
C LYS A 397 14.92 0.70 -1.00
N ALA A 398 13.64 0.54 -1.34
CA ALA A 398 12.55 0.59 -0.37
C ALA A 398 12.65 -0.55 0.66
N ASP A 399 12.07 -0.32 1.84
CA ASP A 399 11.96 -1.33 2.90
C ASP A 399 11.25 -2.59 2.38
N LYS A 400 11.53 -3.73 2.99
CA LYS A 400 10.92 -5.03 2.63
C LYS A 400 9.40 -5.05 2.70
N LYS A 401 8.79 -4.19 3.50
CA LYS A 401 7.33 -4.03 3.58
C LYS A 401 6.70 -3.49 2.30
N PHE A 402 7.50 -2.90 1.40
CA PHE A 402 7.11 -2.46 0.06
C PHE A 402 7.43 -3.47 -1.04
N ALA A 403 7.95 -4.64 -0.69
CA ALA A 403 8.30 -5.65 -1.68
C ALA A 403 7.07 -6.19 -2.43
N PHE A 404 7.28 -6.57 -3.68
CA PHE A 404 6.27 -7.31 -4.42
C PHE A 404 6.07 -8.70 -3.79
N PRO A 405 4.86 -9.28 -3.85
CA PRO A 405 4.56 -10.58 -3.27
C PRO A 405 5.09 -11.73 -4.13
N MET A 406 6.34 -11.62 -4.55
CA MET A 406 6.97 -12.63 -5.39
C MET A 406 7.14 -13.93 -4.63
N HIS A 407 6.90 -15.04 -5.31
CA HIS A 407 7.11 -16.35 -4.74
C HIS A 407 8.56 -16.52 -4.29
N ASN A 408 8.76 -16.90 -3.03
CA ASN A 408 10.09 -17.17 -2.51
C ASN A 408 10.52 -18.61 -2.87
N TRP A 409 11.15 -18.75 -4.03
CA TRP A 409 11.62 -20.04 -4.58
C TRP A 409 12.61 -20.78 -3.67
N PHE A 410 13.10 -20.11 -2.64
CA PHE A 410 14.06 -20.68 -1.69
C PHE A 410 13.40 -21.25 -0.42
N LYS A 411 12.09 -21.14 -0.27
CA LYS A 411 11.37 -21.81 0.84
C LYS A 411 11.08 -23.25 0.46
N SER A 412 11.76 -24.13 1.14
CA SER A 412 11.69 -25.59 1.06
C SER A 412 10.31 -26.16 1.31
N SER A 413 10.02 -27.28 0.64
CA SER A 413 8.84 -28.16 0.70
C SER A 413 7.64 -27.71 -0.13
N ILE A 414 7.81 -27.75 -1.44
CA ILE A 414 6.65 -27.82 -2.32
C ILE A 414 6.43 -29.28 -2.69
N THR A 415 5.40 -29.87 -2.15
CA THR A 415 4.75 -31.01 -2.82
C THR A 415 4.12 -30.39 -4.06
N VAL A 416 4.63 -30.78 -5.24
CA VAL A 416 4.15 -30.24 -6.52
C VAL A 416 2.74 -30.69 -6.75
N SER A 417 1.80 -29.94 -6.27
CA SER A 417 0.49 -29.83 -6.88
C SER A 417 0.50 -28.54 -7.69
N THR A 418 -0.07 -28.56 -8.89
CA THR A 418 -0.38 -27.36 -9.68
C THR A 418 -0.72 -26.23 -8.73
N PRO A 419 -0.05 -25.05 -8.79
CA PRO A 419 -0.30 -24.00 -7.83
C PRO A 419 -1.79 -23.68 -7.84
N ALA A 420 -2.46 -23.96 -6.72
CA ALA A 420 -3.89 -23.74 -6.58
C ALA A 420 -4.23 -22.25 -6.46
N GLN A 421 -3.23 -21.38 -6.41
CA GLN A 421 -3.37 -19.93 -6.25
C GLN A 421 -2.53 -19.20 -7.31
N PRO A 422 -3.03 -18.11 -7.87
CA PRO A 422 -2.25 -17.24 -8.73
C PRO A 422 -1.07 -16.68 -7.93
N GLU A 423 0.11 -16.71 -8.54
CA GLU A 423 1.35 -16.25 -7.93
C GLU A 423 1.83 -14.99 -8.65
N PHE A 424 2.16 -13.95 -7.90
CA PHE A 424 2.78 -12.76 -8.46
C PHE A 424 4.16 -13.12 -9.02
N ARG A 425 4.35 -12.89 -10.31
CA ARG A 425 5.62 -13.11 -11.01
C ARG A 425 5.92 -11.94 -11.89
N GLY A 426 7.06 -11.28 -11.65
CA GLY A 426 7.53 -10.21 -12.50
C GLY A 426 7.80 -10.70 -13.91
N ARG A 427 7.33 -9.96 -14.89
CA ARG A 427 7.43 -10.24 -16.33
C ARG A 427 7.86 -9.01 -17.08
N THR A 428 8.44 -9.19 -18.26
CA THR A 428 8.82 -8.08 -19.13
C THR A 428 7.64 -7.45 -19.83
N ASN A 429 6.57 -8.22 -20.06
CA ASN A 429 5.34 -7.75 -20.68
C ASN A 429 4.32 -7.36 -19.62
N TYR A 430 4.27 -6.08 -19.28
CA TYR A 430 3.33 -5.54 -18.31
C TYR A 430 2.98 -4.07 -18.65
N SER A 431 1.91 -3.60 -18.05
CA SER A 431 1.54 -2.18 -18.02
C SER A 431 0.97 -1.83 -16.64
N VAL A 432 0.93 -0.54 -16.34
CA VAL A 432 0.48 -0.05 -15.03
C VAL A 432 -0.62 0.99 -15.21
N ILE A 433 -1.65 0.89 -14.40
CA ILE A 433 -2.69 1.90 -14.25
C ILE A 433 -2.67 2.38 -12.81
N GLN A 434 -2.60 3.68 -12.61
CA GLN A 434 -2.74 4.31 -11.30
C GLN A 434 -4.14 4.90 -11.15
N ASP A 435 -4.85 4.48 -10.11
CA ASP A 435 -6.10 5.09 -9.66
C ASP A 435 -5.79 6.02 -8.49
N THR A 436 -5.60 7.31 -8.79
CA THR A 436 -5.22 8.31 -7.78
C THR A 436 -6.35 8.64 -6.80
N GLU A 437 -7.62 8.47 -7.20
CA GLU A 437 -8.76 8.71 -6.34
C GLU A 437 -8.89 7.64 -5.26
N LYS A 438 -8.81 6.36 -5.68
CA LYS A 438 -8.94 5.21 -4.78
C LYS A 438 -7.60 4.75 -4.20
N GLN A 439 -6.50 5.39 -4.60
CA GLN A 439 -5.15 5.06 -4.15
C GLN A 439 -4.73 3.62 -4.47
N TYR A 440 -5.09 3.12 -5.67
CA TYR A 440 -4.66 1.81 -6.16
C TYR A 440 -3.65 1.92 -7.29
N ILE A 441 -2.72 0.99 -7.30
CA ILE A 441 -1.80 0.73 -8.40
C ILE A 441 -2.18 -0.63 -8.98
N TYR A 442 -2.54 -0.68 -10.26
CA TYR A 442 -2.84 -1.92 -10.95
C TYR A 442 -1.69 -2.28 -11.86
N ILE A 443 -1.17 -3.49 -11.69
CA ILE A 443 -0.20 -4.09 -12.62
C ILE A 443 -0.96 -5.12 -13.45
N LEU A 444 -0.91 -4.93 -14.75
CA LEU A 444 -1.54 -5.80 -15.73
C LEU A 444 -0.42 -6.55 -16.44
N PHE A 445 -0.31 -7.84 -16.16
CA PHE A 445 0.69 -8.69 -16.77
C PHE A 445 0.14 -9.32 -18.05
N GLY A 446 0.95 -9.33 -19.10
CA GLY A 446 0.70 -10.13 -20.29
C GLY A 446 0.99 -11.61 -20.04
N LYS A 447 0.56 -12.45 -20.99
CA LYS A 447 0.88 -13.86 -21.00
C LYS A 447 2.36 -14.06 -21.29
N GLU A 448 2.98 -14.99 -20.60
CA GLU A 448 4.34 -15.40 -20.85
C GLU A 448 4.43 -16.94 -20.85
N ASP A 449 4.86 -17.51 -21.97
CA ASP A 449 5.11 -18.94 -22.10
C ASP A 449 6.57 -19.25 -21.79
N ASN A 450 6.83 -20.42 -21.20
CA ASN A 450 8.18 -20.94 -20.95
C ASN A 450 9.07 -20.12 -20.01
N VAL A 451 8.48 -19.54 -18.99
CA VAL A 451 9.25 -18.88 -17.93
C VAL A 451 9.96 -19.92 -17.09
N SER A 452 11.28 -19.91 -17.12
CA SER A 452 12.11 -20.89 -16.41
C SER A 452 12.72 -20.30 -15.14
N PHE A 453 12.56 -21.03 -14.04
CA PHE A 453 13.12 -20.68 -12.73
C PHE A 453 14.00 -21.81 -12.20
N LYS A 454 15.03 -21.43 -11.45
CA LYS A 454 15.83 -22.38 -10.68
C LYS A 454 15.23 -22.50 -9.29
N GLU A 455 14.79 -23.69 -8.94
CA GLU A 455 14.17 -24.00 -7.67
C GLU A 455 15.05 -24.95 -6.86
N LYS A 456 15.19 -24.70 -5.55
CA LYS A 456 15.82 -25.66 -4.64
C LYS A 456 14.76 -26.66 -4.17
N VAL A 457 14.88 -27.90 -4.60
CA VAL A 457 14.00 -28.99 -4.21
C VAL A 457 14.68 -29.83 -3.14
N THR A 458 14.07 -29.92 -1.97
CA THR A 458 14.55 -30.76 -0.88
C THR A 458 13.72 -32.04 -0.81
N LYS A 459 14.37 -33.19 -1.04
CA LYS A 459 13.74 -34.51 -0.89
C LYS A 459 14.24 -35.16 0.39
N LYS A 460 13.33 -35.74 1.16
CA LYS A 460 13.64 -36.51 2.36
C LYS A 460 13.31 -37.99 2.10
N GLU A 461 14.35 -38.82 2.13
CA GLU A 461 14.23 -40.28 2.05
C GLU A 461 14.79 -40.87 3.35
N GLY A 462 13.89 -41.31 4.23
CA GLY A 462 14.27 -41.71 5.59
C GLY A 462 14.89 -40.53 6.35
N ASP A 463 16.09 -40.72 6.90
CA ASP A 463 16.85 -39.66 7.60
C ASP A 463 17.75 -38.84 6.66
N LYS A 464 17.81 -39.20 5.38
CA LYS A 464 18.65 -38.51 4.41
C LYS A 464 17.87 -37.36 3.76
N VAL A 465 18.38 -36.15 3.93
CA VAL A 465 17.87 -34.94 3.29
C VAL A 465 18.79 -34.55 2.15
N THR A 466 18.27 -34.50 0.94
CA THR A 466 19.03 -34.09 -0.26
C THR A 466 18.38 -32.86 -0.86
N THR A 467 19.15 -31.78 -1.03
CA THR A 467 18.71 -30.55 -1.70
C THR A 467 19.35 -30.47 -3.07
N THR A 468 18.54 -30.40 -4.10
CA THR A 468 18.98 -30.23 -5.49
C THR A 468 18.41 -28.94 -6.06
N THR A 469 19.09 -28.35 -7.05
CA THR A 469 18.56 -27.21 -7.80
C THR A 469 17.99 -27.76 -9.11
N GLU A 470 16.69 -27.62 -9.28
CA GLU A 470 15.97 -28.05 -10.48
C GLU A 470 15.53 -26.80 -11.27
N THR A 471 15.58 -26.89 -12.61
CA THR A 471 14.99 -25.87 -13.47
C THR A 471 13.56 -26.31 -13.81
N ARG A 472 12.60 -25.44 -13.51
CA ARG A 472 11.20 -25.67 -13.87
C ARG A 472 10.72 -24.61 -14.84
N THR A 473 9.86 -25.01 -15.76
CA THR A 473 9.28 -24.13 -16.76
C THR A 473 7.78 -24.04 -16.50
N TYR A 474 7.27 -22.83 -16.47
CA TYR A 474 5.87 -22.53 -16.23
C TYR A 474 5.31 -21.69 -17.36
N ARG A 475 4.00 -21.78 -17.51
CA ARG A 475 3.21 -20.87 -18.35
C ARG A 475 2.45 -19.93 -17.42
N HIS A 476 2.50 -18.64 -17.71
CA HIS A 476 1.73 -17.62 -17.02
C HIS A 476 0.68 -17.04 -17.96
N ASP A 477 -0.57 -17.08 -17.53
CA ASP A 477 -1.64 -16.36 -18.18
C ASP A 477 -1.56 -14.85 -17.86
N SER A 478 -2.31 -14.03 -18.59
CA SER A 478 -2.45 -12.63 -18.27
C SER A 478 -3.13 -12.45 -16.92
N GLU A 479 -2.62 -11.57 -16.09
CA GLU A 479 -3.10 -11.38 -14.71
C GLU A 479 -3.19 -9.91 -14.36
N VAL A 480 -4.14 -9.58 -13.51
CA VAL A 480 -4.30 -8.26 -12.92
C VAL A 480 -4.04 -8.33 -11.43
N TRP A 481 -3.12 -7.52 -10.97
CA TRP A 481 -2.79 -7.34 -9.57
C TRP A 481 -3.06 -5.91 -9.14
N SER A 482 -3.67 -5.73 -7.98
CA SER A 482 -3.83 -4.42 -7.36
C SER A 482 -2.92 -4.29 -6.16
N GLY A 483 -2.23 -3.17 -6.07
CA GLY A 483 -1.45 -2.76 -4.91
C GLY A 483 -2.06 -1.55 -4.25
N ARG A 484 -2.09 -1.51 -2.94
CA ARG A 484 -2.51 -0.35 -2.17
C ARG A 484 -1.58 -0.13 -1.00
N LEU A 485 -1.17 1.13 -0.80
CA LEU A 485 -0.45 1.51 0.40
C LEU A 485 -1.41 1.53 1.59
N ASN A 486 -1.10 0.73 2.60
CA ASN A 486 -1.89 0.68 3.82
C ASN A 486 -1.51 1.86 4.72
N GLN A 487 -2.10 3.01 4.45
CA GLN A 487 -2.01 4.15 5.36
C GLN A 487 -3.03 4.02 6.48
N LEU A 488 -2.62 4.44 7.68
CA LEU A 488 -3.56 4.77 8.73
C LEU A 488 -4.18 6.13 8.38
N TRP A 489 -5.30 6.08 7.70
CA TRP A 489 -6.07 7.30 7.43
C TRP A 489 -6.76 7.76 8.72
N PHE A 490 -6.15 8.72 9.39
CA PHE A 490 -6.89 9.58 10.29
C PHE A 490 -7.56 10.65 9.42
N ASP A 491 -8.75 10.37 8.98
CA ASP A 491 -9.60 11.43 8.42
C ASP A 491 -10.05 12.33 9.58
N LEU A 492 -9.27 13.37 9.81
CA LEU A 492 -9.57 14.40 10.82
C LEU A 492 -10.93 15.05 10.60
N ALA A 493 -11.50 15.01 9.39
CA ALA A 493 -12.82 15.52 9.07
C ALA A 493 -13.95 14.62 9.59
N ASN A 494 -13.68 13.33 9.82
CA ASN A 494 -14.64 12.35 10.33
C ASN A 494 -14.34 11.84 11.75
N ALA A 495 -13.26 12.29 12.38
CA ALA A 495 -12.90 11.90 13.75
C ALA A 495 -13.84 12.43 14.85
N GLY A 496 -14.88 13.17 14.47
CA GLY A 496 -15.87 13.77 15.37
C GLY A 496 -17.32 13.44 15.08
N LYS A 497 -17.62 12.45 14.25
CA LYS A 497 -19.01 12.00 14.00
C LYS A 497 -19.30 10.65 14.60
#